data_352dfa3da41047ee2a586de6aedd1cc3
#
_entry.id   352dfa3da41047ee2a586de6aedd1cc3
#
_cell.length_a   1.000
_cell.length_b   1.000
_cell.length_c   1.000
_cell.angle_alpha   90.00
_cell.angle_beta   90.00
_cell.angle_gamma   90.00
#
_symmetry.space_group_name_H-M   'P 1'
#
loop_
_entity.id
_entity.type
_entity.pdbx_description
1 polymer ?
#
loop_
_entity_poly.entity_id
_entity_poly.type
_entity_poly.pdbx_seq_one_letter_code
_entity_poly.pdbx_strand_id
1 'polypeptide(L)'
;MKTVSNLIVQTLCNTIDNLELIYLFGSRATGQAIAPSDWDIAFKAHAKLPPLQRWEAQEALANALKREVDLIDLLDSSAVLQLQVIQSGQLLFGETECEDEFGMQVYSSYGDWQSRRKHIVQDFVAHTKLHGD
;
A
#
# COMPACT_ATOMS: atom_id res chain seq x y z
N MET A 1 -1.91 16.60 9.59
CA MET A 1 -2.11 15.55 8.59
C MET A 1 -1.49 15.89 7.24
N LYS A 2 -1.83 17.06 6.70
CA LYS A 2 -1.24 17.46 5.41
C LYS A 2 0.29 17.54 5.47
N THR A 3 0.83 18.04 6.56
CA THR A 3 2.28 18.14 6.72
C THR A 3 2.95 16.78 6.71
N VAL A 4 2.35 15.80 7.37
CA VAL A 4 2.89 14.44 7.41
C VAL A 4 2.76 13.78 6.03
N SER A 5 1.63 13.93 5.38
CA SER A 5 1.43 13.39 4.04
C SER A 5 2.42 13.99 3.05
N ASN A 6 2.64 15.30 3.12
CA ASN A 6 3.61 15.96 2.25
C ASN A 6 5.03 15.47 2.51
N LEU A 7 5.36 15.22 3.76
CA LEU A 7 6.69 14.73 4.13
C LEU A 7 6.92 13.33 3.58
N ILE A 8 5.91 12.47 3.68
CA ILE A 8 5.98 11.11 3.12
C ILE A 8 6.20 11.17 1.60
N VAL A 9 5.37 11.96 0.92
CA VAL A 9 5.45 12.08 -0.54
C VAL A 9 6.80 12.63 -0.96
N GLN A 10 7.24 13.70 -0.32
CA GLN A 10 8.51 14.33 -0.67
C GLN A 10 9.69 13.39 -0.44
N THR A 11 9.71 12.69 0.69
CA THR A 11 10.79 11.77 1.02
C THR A 11 10.86 10.62 0.01
N LEU A 12 9.72 10.02 -0.32
CA LEU A 12 9.72 8.92 -1.27
C LEU A 12 10.02 9.36 -2.70
N CYS A 13 9.53 10.53 -3.10
CA CYS A 13 9.84 11.05 -4.43
C CYS A 13 11.32 11.35 -4.58
N ASN A 14 11.99 11.72 -3.49
CA ASN A 14 13.43 11.99 -3.51
C ASN A 14 14.27 10.72 -3.48
N THR A 15 13.72 9.61 -2.99
CA THR A 15 14.50 8.37 -2.81
C THR A 15 14.16 7.28 -3.84
N ILE A 16 13.00 7.39 -4.49
CA ILE A 16 12.54 6.39 -5.45
C ILE A 16 12.28 7.06 -6.80
N ASP A 17 12.95 6.56 -7.84
CA ASP A 17 12.72 7.06 -9.20
C ASP A 17 11.47 6.43 -9.79
N ASN A 18 10.79 7.20 -10.64
CA ASN A 18 9.61 6.72 -11.38
C ASN A 18 8.50 6.22 -10.47
N LEU A 19 8.31 6.90 -9.35
CA LEU A 19 7.26 6.60 -8.40
C LEU A 19 5.90 6.96 -8.98
N GLU A 20 4.94 6.05 -8.88
CA GLU A 20 3.61 6.24 -9.46
C GLU A 20 2.52 6.42 -8.41
N LEU A 21 2.56 5.63 -7.33
CA LEU A 21 1.52 5.64 -6.30
C LEU A 21 2.13 5.53 -4.91
N ILE A 22 1.52 6.22 -3.95
CA ILE A 22 1.83 6.07 -2.52
C ILE A 22 0.51 5.96 -1.76
N TYR A 23 0.41 4.92 -0.93
CA TYR A 23 -0.76 4.70 -0.07
C TYR A 23 -0.34 4.69 1.39
N LEU A 24 -1.19 5.29 2.22
CA LEU A 24 -1.13 5.09 3.67
C LEU A 24 -2.18 4.04 4.01
N PHE A 25 -1.79 2.99 4.72
CA PHE A 25 -2.74 1.93 5.03
C PHE A 25 -2.57 1.47 6.48
N GLY A 26 -3.31 0.45 6.88
CA GLY A 26 -3.28 -0.01 8.26
C GLY A 26 -4.06 0.91 9.19
N SER A 27 -3.71 0.90 10.48
CA SER A 27 -4.46 1.63 11.50
C SER A 27 -4.43 3.14 11.30
N ARG A 28 -3.35 3.68 10.74
CA ARG A 28 -3.25 5.12 10.49
C ARG A 28 -4.23 5.60 9.42
N ALA A 29 -4.45 4.78 8.38
CA ALA A 29 -5.37 5.13 7.31
C ALA A 29 -6.81 5.11 7.79
N THR A 30 -7.14 4.22 8.72
CA THR A 30 -8.51 4.08 9.21
C THR A 30 -8.82 5.01 10.38
N GLY A 31 -7.84 5.75 10.86
CA GLY A 31 -8.04 6.64 12.00
C GLY A 31 -8.11 5.94 13.35
N GLN A 32 -7.80 4.65 13.38
CA GLN A 32 -7.83 3.86 14.62
C GLN A 32 -6.47 3.76 15.28
N ALA A 33 -5.49 4.48 14.78
CA ALA A 33 -4.14 4.43 15.29
C ALA A 33 -4.07 4.99 16.71
N ILE A 34 -3.36 4.28 17.58
CA ILE A 34 -3.05 4.72 18.92
C ILE A 34 -1.53 4.99 18.92
N ALA A 35 -1.15 6.20 19.30
CA ALA A 35 0.27 6.52 19.39
C ALA A 35 0.94 5.60 20.42
N PRO A 36 2.12 5.05 20.16
CA PRO A 36 3.03 5.31 19.04
C PRO A 36 2.96 4.23 17.94
N SER A 37 1.83 4.09 17.28
CA SER A 37 1.67 3.10 16.21
C SER A 37 2.66 3.34 15.08
N ASP A 38 3.09 2.25 14.46
CA ASP A 38 3.97 2.30 13.29
C ASP A 38 3.22 2.85 12.09
N TRP A 39 3.97 3.36 11.14
CA TRP A 39 3.41 3.82 9.88
C TRP A 39 3.49 2.71 8.84
N ASP A 40 2.35 2.36 8.26
CA ASP A 40 2.26 1.39 7.18
C ASP A 40 2.08 2.13 5.87
N ILE A 41 3.10 2.12 5.04
CA ILE A 41 3.13 2.87 3.78
C ILE A 41 3.44 1.91 2.65
N ALA A 42 2.65 1.96 1.59
CA ALA A 42 2.86 1.16 0.40
C ALA A 42 3.10 2.07 -0.79
N PHE A 43 3.96 1.65 -1.70
CA PHE A 43 4.22 2.41 -2.91
C PHE A 43 4.21 1.50 -4.13
N LYS A 44 3.98 2.09 -5.29
CA LYS A 44 4.16 1.44 -6.57
C LYS A 44 4.99 2.36 -7.44
N ALA A 45 6.13 1.86 -7.89
CA ALA A 45 6.96 2.54 -8.89
C ALA A 45 6.77 1.88 -10.24
N HIS A 46 7.44 2.37 -11.26
CA HIS A 46 7.36 1.78 -12.59
C HIS A 46 7.81 0.32 -12.60
N ALA A 47 8.79 0.00 -11.76
CA ALA A 47 9.30 -1.37 -11.62
C ALA A 47 9.59 -1.66 -10.15
N LYS A 48 9.61 -2.96 -9.81
CA LYS A 48 9.95 -3.41 -8.46
C LYS A 48 11.35 -2.93 -8.08
N LEU A 49 11.50 -2.44 -6.86
CA LEU A 49 12.80 -1.97 -6.38
C LEU A 49 13.67 -3.12 -5.90
N PRO A 50 15.01 -2.98 -6.07
CA PRO A 50 15.93 -3.87 -5.36
C PRO A 50 15.73 -3.77 -3.85
N PRO A 51 15.91 -4.86 -3.09
CA PRO A 51 15.68 -4.85 -1.65
C PRO A 51 16.48 -3.77 -0.90
N LEU A 52 17.70 -3.53 -1.30
CA LEU A 52 18.54 -2.51 -0.64
C LEU A 52 17.94 -1.12 -0.84
N GLN A 53 17.52 -0.81 -2.05
CA GLN A 53 16.93 0.50 -2.34
C GLN A 53 15.63 0.70 -1.58
N ARG A 54 14.79 -0.34 -1.49
CA ARG A 54 13.58 -0.27 -0.69
C ARG A 54 13.90 -0.02 0.78
N TRP A 55 14.92 -0.71 1.31
CA TRP A 55 15.34 -0.53 2.69
C TRP A 55 15.84 0.90 2.93
N GLU A 56 16.62 1.45 2.01
CA GLU A 56 17.10 2.81 2.13
C GLU A 56 15.96 3.82 2.16
N ALA A 57 14.95 3.62 1.31
CA ALA A 57 13.77 4.48 1.30
C ALA A 57 13.00 4.37 2.62
N GLN A 58 12.87 3.16 3.17
CA GLN A 58 12.23 2.94 4.46
C GLN A 58 12.94 3.68 5.58
N GLU A 59 14.28 3.62 5.60
CA GLU A 59 15.06 4.30 6.61
C GLU A 59 14.97 5.82 6.47
N ALA A 60 14.92 6.32 5.25
CA ALA A 60 14.72 7.74 5.02
C ALA A 60 13.39 8.22 5.58
N LEU A 61 12.32 7.43 5.37
CA LEU A 61 11.01 7.74 5.94
C LEU A 61 11.02 7.68 7.46
N ALA A 62 11.61 6.63 8.02
CA ALA A 62 11.66 6.48 9.48
C ALA A 62 12.38 7.67 10.12
N ASN A 63 13.48 8.13 9.50
CA ASN A 63 14.21 9.28 9.99
C ASN A 63 13.39 10.56 9.86
N ALA A 64 12.69 10.73 8.74
CA ALA A 64 11.88 11.93 8.51
C ALA A 64 10.68 12.00 9.46
N LEU A 65 10.03 10.88 9.69
CA LEU A 65 8.83 10.82 10.53
C LEU A 65 9.15 10.62 12.01
N LYS A 66 10.38 10.24 12.33
CA LYS A 66 10.82 9.93 13.70
C LYS A 66 9.97 8.83 14.33
N ARG A 67 9.61 7.84 13.52
CA ARG A 67 8.79 6.70 13.87
C ARG A 67 9.24 5.50 13.06
N GLU A 68 8.89 4.32 13.52
CA GLU A 68 9.09 3.13 12.72
C GLU A 68 8.14 3.14 11.52
N VAL A 69 8.65 2.75 10.38
CA VAL A 69 7.91 2.70 9.13
C VAL A 69 8.05 1.32 8.53
N ASP A 70 6.92 0.76 8.11
CA ASP A 70 6.89 -0.46 7.32
C ASP A 70 6.58 -0.05 5.89
N LEU A 71 7.59 -0.08 5.03
CA LEU A 71 7.46 0.33 3.64
C LEU A 71 7.33 -0.89 2.75
N ILE A 72 6.22 -0.98 2.05
CA ILE A 72 5.90 -2.13 1.21
C ILE A 72 5.93 -1.73 -0.26
N ASP A 73 6.64 -2.52 -1.06
CA ASP A 73 6.64 -2.40 -2.50
C ASP A 73 5.46 -3.22 -3.04
N LEU A 74 4.45 -2.54 -3.60
CA LEU A 74 3.26 -3.22 -4.07
C LEU A 74 3.55 -4.20 -5.20
N LEU A 75 4.60 -3.96 -6.00
CA LEU A 75 4.98 -4.89 -7.06
C LEU A 75 5.64 -6.16 -6.53
N ASP A 76 6.03 -6.16 -5.26
CA ASP A 76 6.63 -7.33 -4.59
C ASP A 76 5.68 -7.89 -3.53
N SER A 77 4.39 -7.65 -3.66
CA SER A 77 3.39 -8.06 -2.69
C SER A 77 2.40 -9.05 -3.31
N SER A 78 1.73 -9.83 -2.45
CA SER A 78 0.69 -10.74 -2.91
C SER A 78 -0.51 -9.98 -3.45
N ALA A 79 -1.30 -10.65 -4.29
CA ALA A 79 -2.53 -10.05 -4.82
C ALA A 79 -3.51 -9.69 -3.70
N VAL A 80 -3.54 -10.48 -2.64
CA VAL A 80 -4.41 -10.21 -1.50
C VAL A 80 -4.01 -8.93 -0.79
N LEU A 81 -2.72 -8.75 -0.55
CA LEU A 81 -2.23 -7.53 0.10
C LEU A 81 -2.43 -6.31 -0.80
N GLN A 82 -2.15 -6.44 -2.10
CA GLN A 82 -2.39 -5.36 -3.04
C GLN A 82 -3.85 -4.93 -3.02
N LEU A 83 -4.77 -5.89 -3.05
CA LEU A 83 -6.20 -5.61 -3.00
C LEU A 83 -6.58 -4.90 -1.71
N GLN A 84 -6.06 -5.37 -0.60
CA GLN A 84 -6.33 -4.77 0.71
C GLN A 84 -5.89 -3.31 0.74
N VAL A 85 -4.72 -3.01 0.20
CA VAL A 85 -4.19 -1.65 0.18
C VAL A 85 -5.06 -0.73 -0.69
N ILE A 86 -5.44 -1.17 -1.90
CA ILE A 86 -6.23 -0.30 -2.76
C ILE A 86 -7.68 -0.14 -2.29
N GLN A 87 -8.21 -1.10 -1.54
CA GLN A 87 -9.58 -1.00 -1.02
C GLN A 87 -9.66 -0.16 0.25
N SER A 88 -8.70 -0.27 1.14
CA SER A 88 -8.78 0.38 2.44
C SER A 88 -7.71 1.44 2.68
N GLY A 89 -6.71 1.53 1.80
CA GLY A 89 -5.65 2.51 1.95
C GLY A 89 -6.09 3.90 1.50
N GLN A 90 -5.38 4.89 1.98
CA GLN A 90 -5.57 6.28 1.57
C GLN A 90 -4.50 6.65 0.57
N LEU A 91 -4.90 7.08 -0.62
CA LEU A 91 -3.95 7.49 -1.65
C LEU A 91 -3.35 8.85 -1.27
N LEU A 92 -2.04 8.90 -1.14
CA LEU A 92 -1.32 10.14 -0.82
C LEU A 92 -0.73 10.78 -2.06
N PHE A 93 -0.38 9.99 -3.07
CA PHE A 93 0.31 10.47 -4.26
C PHE A 93 -0.03 9.56 -5.43
N GLY A 94 -0.30 10.16 -6.59
CA GLY A 94 -0.54 9.43 -7.81
C GLY A 94 -1.66 10.02 -8.63
N GLU A 95 -1.57 9.82 -9.94
CA GLU A 95 -2.62 10.24 -10.86
C GLU A 95 -3.72 9.20 -10.91
N THR A 96 -4.94 9.66 -11.13
CA THR A 96 -6.10 8.78 -11.22
C THR A 96 -5.90 7.69 -12.27
N GLU A 97 -5.28 8.02 -13.38
CA GLU A 97 -5.03 7.04 -14.43
C GLU A 97 -4.11 5.92 -13.96
N CYS A 98 -3.06 6.25 -13.22
CA CYS A 98 -2.15 5.26 -12.66
C CYS A 98 -2.86 4.37 -11.64
N GLU A 99 -3.70 4.99 -10.81
CA GLU A 99 -4.45 4.24 -9.80
C GLU A 99 -5.45 3.28 -10.43
N ASP A 100 -6.17 3.74 -11.44
CA ASP A 100 -7.15 2.92 -12.14
C ASP A 100 -6.47 1.75 -12.85
N GLU A 101 -5.37 2.01 -13.51
CA GLU A 101 -4.62 0.96 -14.22
C GLU A 101 -4.10 -0.09 -13.27
N PHE A 102 -3.51 0.34 -12.15
CA PHE A 102 -3.02 -0.59 -11.15
C PHE A 102 -4.17 -1.37 -10.53
N GLY A 103 -5.27 -0.71 -10.24
CA GLY A 103 -6.46 -1.35 -9.69
C GLY A 103 -6.99 -2.45 -10.60
N MET A 104 -7.04 -2.18 -11.91
CA MET A 104 -7.48 -3.18 -12.87
C MET A 104 -6.55 -4.40 -12.88
N GLN A 105 -5.25 -4.16 -12.82
CA GLN A 105 -4.28 -5.25 -12.77
C GLN A 105 -4.44 -6.09 -11.50
N VAL A 106 -4.65 -5.43 -10.37
CA VAL A 106 -4.82 -6.11 -9.09
C VAL A 106 -6.09 -6.94 -9.08
N TYR A 107 -7.20 -6.37 -9.53
CA TYR A 107 -8.47 -7.10 -9.57
C TYR A 107 -8.41 -8.28 -10.54
N SER A 108 -7.71 -8.13 -11.66
CA SER A 108 -7.52 -9.22 -12.60
C SER A 108 -6.70 -10.35 -11.98
N SER A 109 -5.62 -10.03 -11.31
CA SER A 109 -4.77 -11.02 -10.64
C SER A 109 -5.53 -11.72 -9.51
N TYR A 110 -6.31 -10.95 -8.75
CA TYR A 110 -7.12 -11.51 -7.67
C TYR A 110 -8.20 -12.44 -8.22
N GLY A 111 -8.79 -12.07 -9.35
CA GLY A 111 -9.77 -12.92 -10.02
C GLY A 111 -9.19 -14.23 -10.48
N ASP A 112 -7.97 -14.22 -11.04
CA ASP A 112 -7.28 -15.43 -11.45
C ASP A 112 -7.00 -16.34 -10.25
N TRP A 113 -6.52 -15.76 -9.17
CA TRP A 113 -6.27 -16.49 -7.94
C TRP A 113 -7.58 -17.05 -7.39
N GLN A 114 -8.64 -16.28 -7.43
CA GLN A 114 -9.96 -16.67 -6.97
C GLN A 114 -10.49 -17.88 -7.76
N SER A 115 -10.27 -17.89 -9.08
CA SER A 115 -10.69 -19.00 -9.92
C SER A 115 -10.02 -20.31 -9.52
N ARG A 116 -8.75 -20.26 -9.13
CA ARG A 116 -7.99 -21.45 -8.73
C ARG A 116 -8.33 -21.90 -7.31
N ARG A 117 -8.68 -20.97 -6.44
CA ARG A 117 -8.93 -21.26 -5.04
C ARG A 117 -10.32 -20.81 -4.62
N LYS A 118 -11.24 -21.10 -5.47
CA LYS A 118 -12.61 -20.64 -5.42
C LYS A 118 -13.28 -20.81 -4.06
N HIS A 119 -13.18 -21.99 -3.47
CA HIS A 119 -13.86 -22.25 -2.20
C HIS A 119 -13.27 -21.42 -1.06
N ILE A 120 -11.96 -21.34 -1.01
CA ILE A 120 -11.28 -20.59 0.05
C ILE A 120 -11.61 -19.10 -0.06
N VAL A 121 -11.57 -18.58 -1.28
CA VAL A 121 -11.82 -17.16 -1.51
C VAL A 121 -13.26 -16.80 -1.22
N GLN A 122 -14.20 -17.62 -1.66
CA GLN A 122 -15.61 -17.36 -1.41
C GLN A 122 -15.92 -17.36 0.08
N ASP A 123 -15.36 -18.29 0.83
CA ASP A 123 -15.54 -18.31 2.28
C ASP A 123 -14.95 -17.07 2.93
N PHE A 124 -13.78 -16.67 2.50
CA PHE A 124 -13.11 -15.49 3.05
C PHE A 124 -13.92 -14.22 2.77
N VAL A 125 -14.36 -14.04 1.53
CA VAL A 125 -15.12 -12.85 1.15
C VAL A 125 -16.48 -12.80 1.86
N ALA A 126 -17.17 -13.93 1.93
CA ALA A 126 -18.46 -14.01 2.63
C ALA A 126 -18.27 -13.67 4.11
N HIS A 127 -17.22 -14.19 4.74
CA HIS A 127 -16.94 -13.92 6.15
C HIS A 127 -16.60 -12.45 6.36
N THR A 128 -15.82 -11.87 5.47
CA THR A 128 -15.45 -10.46 5.54
C THR A 128 -16.67 -9.56 5.40
N LYS A 129 -17.58 -9.90 4.51
CA LYS A 129 -18.80 -9.11 4.32
C LYS A 129 -19.69 -9.15 5.57
N LEU A 130 -19.76 -10.30 6.22
CA LEU A 130 -20.53 -10.42 7.45
C LEU A 130 -19.98 -9.55 8.58
N HIS A 131 -18.68 -9.33 8.59
CA HIS A 131 -18.03 -8.51 9.61
C HIS A 131 -17.85 -7.06 9.18
N GLY A 132 -17.86 -6.80 7.89
CA GLY A 132 -17.62 -5.48 7.35
C GLY A 132 -18.81 -4.54 7.41
N ASP A 133 -19.97 -5.11 7.55
CA ASP A 133 -21.20 -4.33 7.67
C ASP A 133 -21.52 -4.06 9.12
#